data_7bcceab588b1cba18b0cbd10c6b26e5b
#
_entry.id   7bcceab588b1cba18b0cbd10c6b26e5b
#
_cell.length_a   1.000
_cell.length_b   1.000
_cell.length_c   1.000
_cell.angle_alpha   90.00
_cell.angle_beta   90.00
_cell.angle_gamma   90.00
#
_symmetry.space_group_name_H-M   'P 1'
#
loop_
_entity.id
_entity.type
_entity.pdbx_description
1 polymer ?
#
loop_
_entity_poly.entity_id
_entity_poly.type
_entity_poly.pdbx_seq_one_letter_code
_entity_poly.pdbx_strand_id
1 'polypeptide(L)'
;ARPMLEIEQGCLDANEFLLNTPMATFDLRQGIDSPIEHRSEDFITKQTSVSPSDEGADIWLVALDTFFVKDMAFIEYVQRMVGLAAIGKVYVEALIIAYGEGRNGKSTFLNVVARVLGTYSGNIITGLK
;
A
#
# COMPACT_ATOMS: atom_id res chain seq x y z
N ALA A 1 -36.70 1.97 -18.71
CA ALA A 1 -35.64 2.98 -18.51
C ALA A 1 -34.37 2.25 -18.08
N ARG A 2 -33.30 2.32 -18.86
CA ARG A 2 -32.00 1.85 -18.42
C ARG A 2 -31.52 2.76 -17.28
N PRO A 3 -31.07 2.21 -16.14
CA PRO A 3 -30.45 3.05 -15.12
C PRO A 3 -29.22 3.76 -15.74
N MET A 4 -29.17 5.09 -15.62
CA MET A 4 -28.08 5.93 -16.14
C MET A 4 -26.75 5.75 -15.37
N LEU A 5 -26.61 4.69 -14.56
CA LEU A 5 -25.51 4.46 -13.63
C LEU A 5 -24.87 3.06 -13.77
N GLU A 6 -25.01 2.41 -14.92
CA GLU A 6 -24.24 1.19 -15.19
C GLU A 6 -22.80 1.56 -15.57
N ILE A 7 -21.90 1.36 -14.63
CA ILE A 7 -20.45 1.40 -14.85
C ILE A 7 -20.02 -0.03 -15.20
N GLU A 8 -19.30 -0.20 -16.30
CA GLU A 8 -18.70 -1.48 -16.62
C GLU A 8 -17.71 -1.88 -15.52
N GLN A 9 -17.81 -3.10 -15.03
CA GLN A 9 -17.00 -3.59 -13.91
C GLN A 9 -15.48 -3.48 -14.18
N GLY A 10 -15.05 -3.52 -15.44
CA GLY A 10 -13.66 -3.34 -15.85
C GLY A 10 -13.13 -1.92 -15.76
N CYS A 11 -13.99 -0.91 -15.54
CA CYS A 11 -13.56 0.50 -15.39
C CYS A 11 -13.13 0.85 -13.98
N LEU A 12 -13.55 0.06 -12.98
CA LEU A 12 -13.22 0.33 -11.58
C LEU A 12 -11.78 -0.06 -11.29
N ASP A 13 -11.06 0.83 -10.61
CA ASP A 13 -9.66 0.63 -10.21
C ASP A 13 -8.73 0.26 -11.37
N ALA A 14 -9.05 0.70 -12.59
CA ALA A 14 -8.35 0.28 -13.81
C ALA A 14 -6.93 0.86 -13.95
N ASN A 15 -6.67 2.04 -13.37
CA ASN A 15 -5.35 2.65 -13.44
C ASN A 15 -4.48 2.18 -12.26
N GLU A 16 -3.58 1.25 -12.55
CA GLU A 16 -2.70 0.57 -11.60
C GLU A 16 -1.74 1.51 -10.84
N PHE A 17 -1.50 2.70 -11.37
CA PHE A 17 -0.53 3.66 -10.82
C PHE A 17 -1.18 4.78 -9.99
N LEU A 18 -2.50 4.88 -9.96
CA LEU A 18 -3.19 5.87 -9.15
C LEU A 18 -3.42 5.35 -7.74
N LEU A 19 -2.84 6.03 -6.77
CA LEU A 19 -3.04 5.77 -5.34
C LEU A 19 -3.94 6.84 -4.76
N ASN A 20 -5.14 6.46 -4.35
CA ASN A 20 -6.08 7.35 -3.70
C ASN A 20 -5.80 7.46 -2.21
N THR A 21 -5.72 8.69 -1.70
CA THR A 21 -5.51 8.99 -0.28
C THR A 21 -6.61 9.92 0.22
N PRO A 22 -6.78 10.13 1.54
CA PRO A 22 -7.81 11.04 2.05
C PRO A 22 -7.71 12.48 1.52
N MET A 23 -6.51 12.96 1.22
CA MET A 23 -6.27 14.33 0.80
C MET A 23 -6.28 14.50 -0.73
N ALA A 24 -5.73 13.54 -1.46
CA ALA A 24 -5.55 13.64 -2.91
C ALA A 24 -5.29 12.25 -3.52
N THR A 25 -5.35 12.17 -4.85
CA THR A 25 -4.88 11.03 -5.62
C THR A 25 -3.46 11.30 -6.11
N PHE A 26 -2.59 10.29 -6.09
CA PHE A 26 -1.21 10.39 -6.54
C PHE A 26 -0.95 9.43 -7.69
N ASP A 27 -0.32 9.92 -8.75
CA ASP A 27 0.25 9.06 -9.79
C ASP A 27 1.65 8.63 -9.35
N LEU A 28 1.80 7.38 -8.96
CA LEU A 28 3.04 6.83 -8.42
C LEU A 28 4.23 6.89 -9.39
N ARG A 29 3.99 7.13 -10.68
CA ARG A 29 5.05 7.37 -11.67
C ARG A 29 5.66 8.77 -11.55
N GLN A 30 4.92 9.71 -10.98
CA GLN A 30 5.33 11.11 -10.80
C GLN A 30 5.80 11.40 -9.36
N GLY A 31 5.63 10.44 -8.45
CA GLY A 31 5.93 10.62 -7.04
C GLY A 31 4.85 11.36 -6.27
N ILE A 32 5.20 11.83 -5.07
CA ILE A 32 4.26 12.46 -4.13
C ILE A 32 4.17 13.98 -4.25
N ASP A 33 5.00 14.60 -5.10
CA ASP A 33 5.07 16.06 -5.23
C ASP A 33 3.98 16.64 -6.14
N SER A 34 3.21 15.78 -6.81
CA SER A 34 2.18 16.16 -7.77
C SER A 34 0.82 15.58 -7.37
N PRO A 35 0.19 16.09 -6.29
CA PRO A 35 -1.16 15.65 -5.90
C PRO A 35 -2.18 16.03 -6.96
N ILE A 36 -3.10 15.12 -7.24
CA ILE A 36 -4.22 15.30 -8.16
C ILE A 36 -5.50 15.39 -7.33
N GLU A 37 -6.34 16.36 -7.60
CA GLU A 37 -7.66 16.42 -6.97
C GLU A 37 -8.46 15.14 -7.25
N HIS A 38 -9.29 14.74 -6.29
CA HIS A 38 -10.17 13.59 -6.47
C HIS A 38 -11.13 13.83 -7.63
N ARG A 39 -11.23 12.87 -8.54
CA ARG A 39 -12.12 12.93 -9.70
C ARG A 39 -12.94 11.65 -9.78
N SER A 40 -14.24 11.82 -10.01
CA SER A 40 -15.14 10.68 -10.22
C SER A 40 -14.79 9.84 -11.46
N GLU A 41 -14.18 10.48 -12.46
CA GLU A 41 -13.75 9.83 -13.71
C GLU A 41 -12.60 8.85 -13.52
N ASP A 42 -11.87 8.91 -12.40
CA ASP A 42 -10.80 7.96 -12.09
C ASP A 42 -11.34 6.61 -11.62
N PHE A 43 -12.63 6.53 -11.27
CA PHE A 43 -13.35 5.31 -10.83
C PHE A 43 -12.59 4.49 -9.78
N ILE A 44 -11.91 5.16 -8.85
CA ILE A 44 -11.14 4.51 -7.79
C ILE A 44 -12.08 4.19 -6.62
N THR A 45 -12.14 2.92 -6.23
CA THR A 45 -13.00 2.44 -5.13
C THR A 45 -12.25 2.27 -3.82
N LYS A 46 -10.93 2.34 -3.85
CA LYS A 46 -10.04 2.10 -2.71
C LYS A 46 -9.41 3.39 -2.22
N GLN A 47 -8.99 3.37 -0.95
CA GLN A 47 -8.32 4.53 -0.34
C GLN A 47 -7.34 4.06 0.74
N THR A 48 -6.19 4.72 0.84
CA THR A 48 -5.30 4.56 1.98
C THR A 48 -5.93 5.17 3.23
N SER A 49 -5.49 4.75 4.42
CA SER A 49 -5.99 5.31 5.68
C SER A 49 -5.40 6.69 6.00
N VAL A 50 -4.27 7.02 5.40
CA VAL A 50 -3.53 8.27 5.63
C VAL A 50 -3.02 8.82 4.30
N SER A 51 -2.80 10.14 4.26
CA SER A 51 -2.13 10.80 3.14
C SER A 51 -0.62 10.82 3.34
N PRO A 52 0.19 10.96 2.27
CA PRO A 52 1.62 11.13 2.39
C PRO A 52 1.97 12.32 3.29
N SER A 53 2.92 12.12 4.21
CA SER A 53 3.39 13.11 5.15
C SER A 53 4.76 12.70 5.68
N ASP A 54 5.56 13.67 6.11
CA ASP A 54 6.83 13.44 6.82
C ASP A 54 6.60 13.23 8.33
N GLU A 55 5.37 13.40 8.80
CA GLU A 55 5.03 13.24 10.22
C GLU A 55 5.24 11.79 10.67
N GLY A 56 6.08 11.59 11.67
CA GLY A 56 6.42 10.28 12.21
C GLY A 56 7.45 9.48 11.39
N ALA A 57 8.04 10.07 10.36
CA ALA A 57 9.06 9.40 9.54
C ALA A 57 10.27 8.95 10.38
N ASP A 58 10.69 9.75 11.34
CA ASP A 58 11.76 9.45 12.29
C ASP A 58 11.44 8.23 13.16
N ILE A 59 10.21 8.14 13.66
CA ILE A 59 9.74 6.99 14.45
C ILE A 59 9.75 5.72 13.58
N TRP A 60 9.31 5.83 12.33
CA TRP A 60 9.30 4.71 11.40
C TRP A 60 10.72 4.21 11.09
N LEU A 61 11.66 5.12 10.83
CA LEU A 61 13.06 4.76 10.56
C LEU A 61 13.72 4.07 11.76
N VAL A 62 13.48 4.57 12.97
CA VAL A 62 13.96 3.91 14.21
C VAL A 62 13.34 2.52 14.38
N ALA A 63 12.07 2.35 14.04
CA ALA A 63 11.41 1.05 14.08
C ALA A 63 12.04 0.06 13.08
N LEU A 64 12.31 0.50 11.85
CA LEU A 64 12.99 -0.33 10.85
C LEU A 64 14.39 -0.74 11.30
N ASP A 65 15.17 0.19 11.85
CA ASP A 65 16.49 -0.11 12.41
C ASP A 65 16.42 -1.17 13.52
N THR A 66 15.39 -1.10 14.34
CA THR A 66 15.17 -2.06 15.44
C THR A 66 14.73 -3.42 14.91
N PHE A 67 13.79 -3.46 13.98
CA PHE A 67 13.25 -4.72 13.43
C PHE A 67 14.26 -5.48 12.61
N PHE A 68 15.12 -4.78 11.88
CA PHE A 68 16.08 -5.35 10.93
C PHE A 68 17.55 -5.21 11.39
N VAL A 69 17.75 -4.96 12.70
CA VAL A 69 19.08 -4.98 13.36
C VAL A 69 20.08 -4.05 12.64
N LYS A 70 19.62 -2.90 12.15
CA LYS A 70 20.41 -1.89 11.41
C LYS A 70 21.08 -2.42 10.14
N ASP A 71 20.57 -3.49 9.55
CA ASP A 71 20.99 -3.95 8.22
C ASP A 71 20.40 -3.02 7.16
N MET A 72 21.17 -2.00 6.77
CA MET A 72 20.73 -0.97 5.85
C MET A 72 20.34 -1.52 4.47
N ALA A 73 21.06 -2.52 3.97
CA ALA A 73 20.77 -3.14 2.68
C ALA A 73 19.42 -3.87 2.72
N PHE A 74 19.17 -4.56 3.83
CA PHE A 74 17.90 -5.27 4.02
C PHE A 74 16.74 -4.32 4.27
N ILE A 75 16.94 -3.23 5.03
CA ILE A 75 15.93 -2.19 5.23
C ILE A 75 15.53 -1.55 3.89
N GLU A 76 16.49 -1.22 3.05
CA GLU A 76 16.24 -0.67 1.71
C GLU A 76 15.45 -1.63 0.83
N TYR A 77 15.80 -2.91 0.85
CA TYR A 77 15.05 -3.95 0.15
C TYR A 77 13.61 -4.03 0.61
N VAL A 78 13.38 -4.06 1.93
CA VAL A 78 12.03 -4.12 2.51
C VAL A 78 11.21 -2.89 2.16
N GLN A 79 11.80 -1.69 2.20
CA GLN A 79 11.12 -0.46 1.81
C GLN A 79 10.71 -0.47 0.33
N ARG A 80 11.54 -0.99 -0.56
CA ARG A 80 11.21 -1.17 -1.98
C ARG A 80 10.05 -2.16 -2.15
N MET A 81 10.05 -3.26 -1.41
CA MET A 81 8.97 -4.25 -1.46
C MET A 81 7.64 -3.67 -0.97
N VAL A 82 7.67 -2.88 0.10
CA VAL A 82 6.47 -2.17 0.58
C VAL A 82 5.98 -1.14 -0.45
N GLY A 83 6.91 -0.42 -1.09
CA GLY A 83 6.57 0.52 -2.16
C GLY A 83 5.89 -0.17 -3.36
N LEU A 84 6.33 -1.36 -3.73
CA LEU A 84 5.67 -2.15 -4.79
C LEU A 84 4.24 -2.56 -4.40
N ALA A 85 3.96 -2.78 -3.12
CA ALA A 85 2.63 -3.11 -2.66
C ALA A 85 1.60 -1.97 -2.83
N ALA A 86 2.07 -0.73 -3.00
CA ALA A 86 1.21 0.43 -3.28
C ALA A 86 0.78 0.52 -4.76
N ILE A 87 1.44 -0.22 -5.65
CA ILE A 87 1.14 -0.24 -7.09
C ILE A 87 0.15 -1.38 -7.37
N GLY A 88 -0.91 -1.09 -8.11
CA GLY A 88 -1.96 -2.05 -8.45
C GLY A 88 -1.56 -3.10 -9.50
N LYS A 89 -0.26 -3.22 -9.80
CA LYS A 89 0.28 -4.14 -10.80
C LYS A 89 1.24 -5.15 -10.19
N VAL A 90 1.09 -6.38 -10.59
CA VAL A 90 2.03 -7.45 -10.23
C VAL A 90 3.24 -7.39 -11.17
N TYR A 91 4.36 -6.86 -10.69
CA TYR A 91 5.63 -6.85 -11.44
C TYR A 91 6.43 -8.12 -11.25
N VAL A 92 6.29 -8.75 -10.09
CA VAL A 92 6.97 -9.99 -9.74
C VAL A 92 5.97 -10.93 -9.10
N GLU A 93 5.80 -12.10 -9.70
CA GLU A 93 5.00 -13.17 -9.12
C GLU A 93 5.82 -13.84 -8.00
N ALA A 94 5.72 -13.31 -6.78
CA ALA A 94 6.44 -13.80 -5.63
C ALA A 94 5.57 -13.81 -4.38
N LEU A 95 5.76 -14.80 -3.54
CA LEU A 95 5.21 -14.88 -2.19
C LEU A 95 6.31 -14.50 -1.19
N ILE A 96 6.05 -13.43 -0.43
CA ILE A 96 6.97 -13.00 0.63
C ILE A 96 6.57 -13.67 1.92
N ILE A 97 7.46 -14.47 2.49
CA ILE A 97 7.27 -15.16 3.76
C ILE A 97 8.14 -14.49 4.82
N ALA A 98 7.51 -13.83 5.80
CA ALA A 98 8.19 -13.29 6.97
C ALA A 98 8.28 -14.39 8.04
N TYR A 99 9.48 -14.85 8.34
CA TYR A 99 9.72 -15.85 9.38
C TYR A 99 10.73 -15.35 10.42
N GLY A 100 10.77 -15.98 11.56
CA GLY A 100 11.72 -15.68 12.63
C GLY A 100 11.14 -16.10 13.98
N GLU A 101 11.98 -16.08 14.99
CA GLU A 101 11.58 -16.34 16.38
C GLU A 101 10.55 -15.31 16.86
N GLY A 102 9.71 -15.68 17.84
CA GLY A 102 8.65 -14.81 18.32
C GLY A 102 9.16 -13.48 18.89
N ARG A 103 8.28 -12.46 18.97
CA ARG A 103 8.53 -11.13 19.56
C ARG A 103 9.58 -10.26 18.86
N ASN A 104 9.75 -10.39 17.58
CA ASN A 104 10.72 -9.62 16.75
C ASN A 104 10.07 -8.56 15.85
N GLY A 105 8.83 -8.15 16.13
CA GLY A 105 8.17 -7.04 15.42
C GLY A 105 7.53 -7.39 14.07
N LYS A 106 7.61 -8.64 13.58
CA LYS A 106 7.01 -9.02 12.27
C LYS A 106 5.54 -8.62 12.12
N SER A 107 4.73 -9.02 13.10
CA SER A 107 3.29 -8.72 13.08
C SER A 107 3.03 -7.22 13.17
N THR A 108 3.81 -6.50 13.98
CA THR A 108 3.71 -5.03 14.10
C THR A 108 4.02 -4.36 12.76
N PHE A 109 5.10 -4.75 12.10
CA PHE A 109 5.49 -4.23 10.80
C PHE A 109 4.39 -4.46 9.75
N LEU A 110 3.93 -5.70 9.58
CA LEU A 110 2.89 -6.04 8.60
C LEU A 110 1.57 -5.35 8.91
N ASN A 111 1.18 -5.25 10.18
CA ASN A 111 -0.04 -4.55 10.58
C ASN A 111 0.02 -3.04 10.30
N VAL A 112 1.17 -2.39 10.51
CA VAL A 112 1.34 -0.97 10.18
C VAL A 112 1.19 -0.76 8.67
N VAL A 113 1.88 -1.54 7.85
CA VAL A 113 1.77 -1.47 6.39
C VAL A 113 0.33 -1.67 5.92
N ALA A 114 -0.35 -2.71 6.42
CA ALA A 114 -1.74 -2.98 6.08
C ALA A 114 -2.68 -1.84 6.49
N ARG A 115 -2.48 -1.25 7.66
CA ARG A 115 -3.28 -0.10 8.13
C ARG A 115 -3.07 1.14 7.28
N VAL A 116 -1.83 1.44 6.89
CA VAL A 116 -1.51 2.57 6.00
C VAL A 116 -2.18 2.38 4.65
N LEU A 117 -2.10 1.19 4.06
CA LEU A 117 -2.72 0.88 2.77
C LEU A 117 -4.26 0.90 2.80
N GLY A 118 -4.87 0.84 3.98
CA GLY A 118 -6.31 0.96 4.14
C GLY A 118 -7.08 -0.11 3.35
N THR A 119 -8.03 0.31 2.50
CA THR A 119 -8.85 -0.62 1.71
C THR A 119 -8.12 -1.27 0.54
N TYR A 120 -6.87 -0.87 0.25
CA TYR A 120 -6.00 -1.62 -0.67
C TYR A 120 -5.46 -2.91 -0.06
N SER A 121 -5.46 -3.02 1.26
CA SER A 121 -5.01 -4.20 1.98
C SER A 121 -6.16 -5.15 2.27
N GLY A 122 -5.88 -6.44 2.33
CA GLY A 122 -6.87 -7.47 2.67
C GLY A 122 -6.22 -8.71 3.28
N ASN A 123 -7.02 -9.50 3.97
CA ASN A 123 -6.58 -10.78 4.53
C ASN A 123 -7.13 -11.93 3.69
N ILE A 124 -6.25 -12.86 3.34
CA ILE A 124 -6.66 -14.12 2.73
C ILE A 124 -6.88 -15.12 3.87
N ILE A 125 -8.13 -15.52 4.09
CA ILE A 125 -8.44 -16.60 5.01
C ILE A 125 -8.35 -17.90 4.21
N THR A 126 -7.22 -18.59 4.31
CA THR A 126 -7.10 -19.95 3.79
C THR A 126 -7.75 -20.90 4.79
N GLY A 127 -8.94 -21.37 4.46
CA GLY A 127 -9.52 -22.52 5.15
C GLY A 127 -8.76 -23.78 4.77
N LEU A 128 -7.66 -24.04 5.45
CA LEU A 128 -7.05 -25.35 5.40
C LEU A 128 -7.95 -26.30 6.22
N LYS A 129 -8.71 -27.12 5.50
CA LYS A 129 -9.32 -28.33 6.07
C LYS A 129 -8.31 -29.46 6.02
#